data_11c9687c404b757d3946ede483a2923c
#
_entry.id   11c9687c404b757d3946ede483a2923c
#
_cell.length_a   1.000
_cell.length_b   1.000
_cell.length_c   1.000
_cell.angle_alpha   90.00
_cell.angle_beta   90.00
_cell.angle_gamma   90.00
#
_symmetry.space_group_name_H-M   'P 1'
#
loop_
_entity.id
_entity.type
_entity.pdbx_description
1 polymer ?
#
loop_
_entity_poly.entity_id
_entity_poly.type
_entity_poly.pdbx_seq_one_letter_code
_entity_poly.pdbx_strand_id
1 'polypeptide(L)'
;MVRAIRQQQPDAVFHLGDCERDTQRLEKEFPDLPLYRVCGNCDREPVNPEVLQCTLDGVKFFCAHGDRYGVKYTLDALLNAAYFAGADIVLFGHTHRALSETMQGLYVVNPGTAGVGAMCTYACIETRDGAIRSAGIHAIPET
;
A
#
# COMPACT_ATOMS: atom_id res chain seq x y z
N MET A 1 13.41 0.97 -0.08
CA MET A 1 12.39 1.60 -0.94
C MET A 1 12.98 2.21 -2.21
N VAL A 2 13.87 3.21 -2.15
CA VAL A 2 14.42 3.91 -3.33
C VAL A 2 14.95 2.96 -4.41
N ARG A 3 15.67 1.91 -4.02
CA ARG A 3 16.18 0.91 -4.98
C ARG A 3 15.07 0.14 -5.68
N ALA A 4 14.06 -0.29 -4.94
CA ALA A 4 12.93 -1.01 -5.50
C ALA A 4 12.21 -0.14 -6.54
N ILE A 5 12.01 1.14 -6.25
CA ILE A 5 11.39 2.08 -7.17
C ILE A 5 12.24 2.27 -8.44
N ARG A 6 13.56 2.44 -8.28
CA ARG A 6 14.46 2.56 -9.44
C ARG A 6 14.48 1.31 -10.31
N GLN A 7 14.41 0.14 -9.69
CA GLN A 7 14.39 -1.13 -10.40
C GLN A 7 13.07 -1.38 -11.14
N GLN A 8 11.94 -1.08 -10.48
CA GLN A 8 10.61 -1.37 -11.02
C GLN A 8 10.09 -0.29 -11.96
N GLN A 9 10.55 0.95 -11.80
CA GLN A 9 10.08 2.11 -12.58
C GLN A 9 8.54 2.21 -12.61
N PRO A 10 7.88 2.25 -11.45
CA PRO A 10 6.42 2.24 -11.39
C PRO A 10 5.82 3.56 -11.88
N ASP A 11 4.57 3.51 -12.31
CA ASP A 11 3.80 4.70 -12.68
C ASP A 11 3.24 5.45 -11.47
N ALA A 12 3.13 4.78 -10.32
CA ALA A 12 2.68 5.35 -9.05
C ALA A 12 3.21 4.53 -7.87
N VAL A 13 3.29 5.16 -6.71
CA VAL A 13 3.69 4.51 -5.45
C VAL A 13 2.64 4.78 -4.38
N PHE A 14 2.31 3.74 -3.63
CA PHE A 14 1.47 3.84 -2.43
C PHE A 14 2.32 3.63 -1.18
N HIS A 15 2.22 4.53 -0.22
CA HIS A 15 2.80 4.41 1.11
C HIS A 15 1.69 4.29 2.14
N LEU A 16 1.68 3.19 2.88
CA LEU A 16 0.54 2.79 3.71
C LEU A 16 0.67 3.18 5.19
N GLY A 17 1.41 4.23 5.46
CA GLY A 17 1.52 4.83 6.79
C GLY A 17 2.77 4.44 7.55
N ASP A 18 2.97 5.13 8.64
CA ASP A 18 4.15 5.16 9.49
C ASP A 18 5.40 5.67 8.74
N CYS A 19 6.26 6.40 9.45
CA CYS A 19 7.51 6.93 8.91
C CYS A 19 7.36 7.98 7.78
N GLU A 20 6.84 9.15 8.12
CA GLU A 20 6.72 10.29 7.18
C GLU A 20 8.05 10.72 6.55
N ARG A 21 9.17 10.49 7.21
CA ARG A 21 10.50 10.80 6.67
C ARG A 21 10.79 10.05 5.37
N ASP A 22 10.27 8.84 5.26
CA ASP A 22 10.45 8.02 4.06
C ASP A 22 9.70 8.63 2.88
N THR A 23 8.51 9.15 3.11
CA THR A 23 7.72 9.79 2.06
C THR A 23 8.36 11.09 1.59
N GLN A 24 8.90 11.90 2.49
CA GLN A 24 9.64 13.11 2.16
C GLN A 24 10.90 12.79 1.32
N ARG A 25 11.59 11.71 1.66
CA ARG A 25 12.73 11.23 0.89
C ARG A 25 12.32 10.80 -0.52
N LEU A 26 11.23 10.06 -0.64
CA LEU A 26 10.71 9.62 -1.94
C LEU A 26 10.30 10.80 -2.82
N GLU A 27 9.69 11.84 -2.26
CA GLU A 27 9.34 13.05 -2.98
C GLU A 27 10.56 13.77 -3.57
N LYS A 28 11.64 13.81 -2.81
CA LYS A 28 12.90 14.43 -3.27
C LYS A 28 13.60 13.61 -4.35
N GLU A 29 13.62 12.29 -4.19
CA GLU A 29 14.29 11.39 -5.13
C GLU A 29 13.49 11.20 -6.44
N PHE A 30 12.17 11.29 -6.37
CA PHE A 30 11.26 11.04 -7.49
C PHE A 30 10.18 12.13 -7.57
N PRO A 31 10.55 13.38 -7.89
CA PRO A 31 9.59 14.51 -7.82
C PRO A 31 8.43 14.39 -8.81
N ASP A 32 8.58 13.65 -9.90
CA ASP A 32 7.57 13.47 -10.94
C ASP A 32 6.73 12.20 -10.75
N LEU A 33 7.06 11.36 -9.78
CA LEU A 33 6.36 10.11 -9.51
C LEU A 33 5.15 10.36 -8.59
N PRO A 34 3.92 10.03 -9.03
CA PRO A 34 2.75 10.13 -8.15
C PRO A 34 2.92 9.29 -6.90
N LEU A 35 2.79 9.91 -5.74
CA LEU A 35 2.91 9.27 -4.44
C LEU A 35 1.59 9.42 -3.68
N TYR A 36 0.92 8.30 -3.45
CA TYR A 36 -0.32 8.21 -2.66
C TYR A 36 0.01 7.76 -1.24
N ARG A 37 -0.52 8.45 -0.25
CA ARG A 37 -0.15 8.26 1.16
C ARG A 37 -1.36 8.20 2.07
N VAL A 38 -1.28 7.33 3.07
CA VAL A 38 -2.17 7.36 4.23
C VAL A 38 -1.33 7.56 5.48
N CYS A 39 -1.93 8.08 6.56
CA CYS A 39 -1.25 8.19 7.84
C CYS A 39 -1.32 6.86 8.61
N GLY A 40 -0.24 6.53 9.31
CA GLY A 40 -0.17 5.41 10.23
C GLY A 40 -0.34 5.86 11.68
N ASN A 41 -0.51 4.89 12.58
CA ASN A 41 -0.68 5.15 14.01
C ASN A 41 0.59 5.71 14.69
N CYS A 42 1.76 5.57 14.07
CA CYS A 42 3.03 6.13 14.55
C CYS A 42 3.35 7.51 14.00
N ASP A 43 2.53 8.06 13.10
CA ASP A 43 2.69 9.40 12.55
C ASP A 43 2.18 10.43 13.57
N ARG A 44 3.06 11.31 14.04
CA ARG A 44 2.75 12.24 15.14
C ARG A 44 1.87 13.40 14.74
N GLU A 45 2.07 13.93 13.55
CA GLU A 45 1.29 15.04 12.99
C GLU A 45 0.82 14.61 11.59
N PRO A 46 -0.26 13.84 11.52
CA PRO A 46 -0.67 13.26 10.25
C PRO A 46 -1.19 14.36 9.30
N VAL A 47 -0.44 14.61 8.25
CA VAL A 47 -0.83 15.47 7.13
C VAL A 47 -1.66 14.67 6.12
N ASN A 48 -1.50 13.36 6.09
CA ASN A 48 -2.14 12.46 5.15
C ASN A 48 -3.44 11.90 5.71
N PRO A 49 -4.41 11.54 4.87
CA PRO A 49 -5.67 10.95 5.32
C PRO A 49 -5.47 9.56 5.92
N GLU A 50 -6.40 9.13 6.75
CA GLU A 50 -6.44 7.77 7.30
C GLU A 50 -6.89 6.74 6.27
N VAL A 51 -7.76 7.16 5.37
CA VAL A 51 -8.27 6.36 4.26
C VAL A 51 -8.11 7.17 2.98
N LEU A 52 -7.59 6.54 1.96
CA LEU A 52 -7.47 7.12 0.63
C LEU A 52 -8.16 6.20 -0.37
N GLN A 53 -9.03 6.80 -1.18
CA GLN A 53 -9.66 6.12 -2.30
C GLN A 53 -9.28 6.82 -3.59
N CYS A 54 -8.86 6.04 -4.58
CA CYS A 54 -8.55 6.58 -5.90
C CYS A 54 -8.80 5.53 -6.97
N THR A 55 -8.92 5.99 -8.21
CA THR A 55 -9.07 5.14 -9.37
C THR A 55 -7.87 5.36 -10.29
N LEU A 56 -7.12 4.31 -10.56
CA LEU A 56 -5.98 4.33 -11.48
C LEU A 56 -6.19 3.25 -12.55
N ASP A 57 -6.04 3.61 -13.80
CA ASP A 57 -6.23 2.69 -14.92
C ASP A 57 -7.57 1.91 -14.84
N GLY A 58 -8.64 2.57 -14.38
CA GLY A 58 -9.95 1.98 -14.20
C GLY A 58 -10.10 1.07 -12.99
N VAL A 59 -9.05 0.86 -12.19
CA VAL A 59 -9.06 0.05 -10.97
C VAL A 59 -9.29 0.94 -9.75
N LYS A 60 -10.22 0.56 -8.90
CA LYS A 60 -10.59 1.30 -7.69
C LYS A 60 -9.81 0.78 -6.49
N PHE A 61 -8.94 1.65 -5.94
CA PHE A 61 -8.09 1.37 -4.78
C PHE A 61 -8.73 1.90 -3.51
N PHE A 62 -8.76 1.09 -2.47
CA PHE A 62 -9.07 1.47 -1.10
C PHE A 62 -7.82 1.25 -0.25
N CYS A 63 -7.26 2.33 0.30
CA CYS A 63 -6.01 2.30 1.05
C CYS A 63 -6.21 2.80 2.46
N ALA A 64 -5.67 2.07 3.43
CA ALA A 64 -5.65 2.45 4.84
C ALA A 64 -4.42 1.86 5.51
N HIS A 65 -3.93 2.50 6.58
CA HIS A 65 -2.89 1.87 7.40
C HIS A 65 -3.42 0.57 8.03
N GLY A 66 -4.61 0.61 8.59
CA GLY A 66 -5.33 -0.57 9.06
C GLY A 66 -5.52 -0.66 10.57
N ASP A 67 -4.80 0.15 11.36
CA ASP A 67 -4.90 0.16 12.83
C ASP A 67 -6.35 0.36 13.32
N ARG A 68 -7.07 1.28 12.70
CA ARG A 68 -8.47 1.58 13.05
C ARG A 68 -9.46 0.49 12.65
N TYR A 69 -9.08 -0.38 11.74
CA TYR A 69 -9.91 -1.52 11.31
C TYR A 69 -9.57 -2.81 12.05
N GLY A 70 -8.67 -2.76 13.03
CA GLY A 70 -8.31 -3.93 13.84
C GLY A 70 -7.65 -5.05 13.05
N VAL A 71 -6.87 -4.72 12.02
CA VAL A 71 -6.29 -5.71 11.08
C VAL A 71 -5.31 -6.70 11.71
N LYS A 72 -4.80 -6.43 12.92
CA LYS A 72 -4.00 -7.40 13.68
C LYS A 72 -4.82 -8.57 14.22
N TYR A 73 -6.14 -8.41 14.32
CA TYR A 73 -7.06 -9.42 14.83
C TYR A 73 -7.84 -10.09 13.72
N THR A 74 -8.44 -9.31 12.81
CA THR A 74 -9.25 -9.78 11.68
C THR A 74 -9.26 -8.73 10.58
N LEU A 75 -9.49 -9.15 9.34
CA LEU A 75 -9.63 -8.26 8.19
C LEU A 75 -11.08 -7.87 7.92
N ASP A 76 -12.04 -8.36 8.67
CA ASP A 76 -13.47 -8.22 8.37
C ASP A 76 -13.92 -6.75 8.24
N ALA A 77 -13.56 -5.90 9.20
CA ALA A 77 -13.93 -4.49 9.16
C ALA A 77 -13.34 -3.76 7.96
N LEU A 78 -12.08 -4.03 7.64
CA LEU A 78 -11.39 -3.44 6.49
C LEU A 78 -12.04 -3.88 5.16
N LEU A 79 -12.28 -5.18 5.01
CA LEU A 79 -12.91 -5.73 3.80
C LEU A 79 -14.33 -5.20 3.61
N ASN A 80 -15.10 -5.11 4.68
CA ASN A 80 -16.43 -4.52 4.64
C ASN A 80 -16.41 -3.06 4.18
N ALA A 81 -15.51 -2.25 4.73
CA ALA A 81 -15.37 -0.84 4.34
C ALA A 81 -15.02 -0.70 2.86
N ALA A 82 -14.07 -1.50 2.38
CA ALA A 82 -13.66 -1.51 0.98
C ALA A 82 -14.78 -2.00 0.05
N TYR A 83 -15.49 -3.03 0.45
CA TYR A 83 -16.64 -3.55 -0.30
C TYR A 83 -17.74 -2.51 -0.48
N PHE A 84 -18.14 -1.83 0.61
CA PHE A 84 -19.13 -0.76 0.55
C PHE A 84 -18.67 0.45 -0.26
N ALA A 85 -17.36 0.70 -0.32
CA ALA A 85 -16.78 1.75 -1.15
C ALA A 85 -16.71 1.38 -2.64
N GLY A 86 -17.03 0.14 -3.01
CA GLY A 86 -16.97 -0.34 -4.39
C GLY A 86 -15.54 -0.58 -4.89
N ALA A 87 -14.61 -0.86 -3.99
CA ALA A 87 -13.21 -1.09 -4.34
C ALA A 87 -12.99 -2.40 -5.09
N ASP A 88 -11.97 -2.42 -5.94
CA ASP A 88 -11.47 -3.62 -6.61
C ASP A 88 -10.28 -4.22 -5.86
N ILE A 89 -9.54 -3.38 -5.16
CA ILE A 89 -8.34 -3.75 -4.41
C ILE A 89 -8.24 -2.96 -3.11
N VAL A 90 -7.79 -3.64 -2.06
CA VAL A 90 -7.52 -3.08 -0.74
C VAL A 90 -6.03 -3.14 -0.47
N LEU A 91 -5.44 -2.00 -0.13
CA LEU A 91 -4.05 -1.90 0.31
C LEU A 91 -4.02 -1.51 1.78
N PHE A 92 -3.29 -2.25 2.59
CA PHE A 92 -3.15 -1.96 4.02
C PHE A 92 -1.76 -2.35 4.53
N GLY A 93 -1.40 -1.80 5.68
CA GLY A 93 -0.12 -2.04 6.33
C GLY A 93 -0.28 -2.54 7.77
N HIS A 94 0.37 -1.88 8.70
CA HIS A 94 0.29 -2.05 10.16
C HIS A 94 0.77 -3.40 10.71
N THR A 95 0.39 -4.53 10.13
CA THR A 95 0.79 -5.86 10.60
C THR A 95 2.25 -6.21 10.33
N HIS A 96 2.89 -5.51 9.41
CA HIS A 96 4.22 -5.80 8.87
C HIS A 96 4.34 -7.20 8.23
N ARG A 97 3.22 -7.84 7.94
CA ARG A 97 3.17 -9.17 7.31
C ARG A 97 2.68 -9.05 5.87
N ALA A 98 3.53 -9.48 4.95
CA ALA A 98 3.19 -9.48 3.54
C ALA A 98 2.00 -10.42 3.26
N LEU A 99 1.06 -9.94 2.47
CA LEU A 99 -0.13 -10.68 2.04
C LEU A 99 -0.50 -10.24 0.62
N SER A 100 -0.81 -11.18 -0.23
CA SER A 100 -1.42 -10.91 -1.54
C SER A 100 -2.38 -12.04 -1.87
N GLU A 101 -3.66 -11.79 -1.68
CA GLU A 101 -4.72 -12.79 -1.86
C GLU A 101 -5.97 -12.14 -2.43
N THR A 102 -6.85 -12.94 -2.98
CA THR A 102 -8.22 -12.54 -3.35
C THR A 102 -9.17 -13.06 -2.29
N MET A 103 -9.94 -12.17 -1.70
CA MET A 103 -10.93 -12.48 -0.66
C MET A 103 -12.26 -11.83 -1.01
N GLN A 104 -13.35 -12.60 -1.08
CA GLN A 104 -14.69 -12.08 -1.35
C GLN A 104 -14.77 -11.19 -2.60
N GLY A 105 -14.03 -11.53 -3.64
CA GLY A 105 -13.98 -10.75 -4.88
C GLY A 105 -13.07 -9.52 -4.86
N LEU A 106 -12.37 -9.26 -3.76
CA LEU A 106 -11.41 -8.18 -3.61
C LEU A 106 -9.98 -8.71 -3.67
N TYR A 107 -9.10 -8.00 -4.35
CA TYR A 107 -7.66 -8.16 -4.14
C TYR A 107 -7.28 -7.52 -2.83
N VAL A 108 -6.59 -8.25 -1.96
CA VAL A 108 -6.18 -7.81 -0.62
C VAL A 108 -4.67 -7.90 -0.52
N VAL A 109 -4.02 -6.75 -0.38
CA VAL A 109 -2.56 -6.66 -0.45
C VAL A 109 -2.00 -5.90 0.75
N ASN A 110 -1.08 -6.53 1.45
CA ASN A 110 -0.18 -5.88 2.40
C ASN A 110 1.25 -6.07 1.88
N PRO A 111 1.98 -5.00 1.61
CA PRO A 111 3.34 -5.11 1.07
C PRO A 111 4.36 -5.67 2.07
N GLY A 112 3.99 -5.84 3.33
CA GLY A 112 4.92 -6.16 4.41
C GLY A 112 5.60 -4.90 4.94
N THR A 113 6.82 -5.05 5.44
CA THR A 113 7.59 -3.92 5.96
C THR A 113 8.76 -3.56 5.06
N ALA A 114 8.96 -2.26 4.85
CA ALA A 114 10.06 -1.73 4.05
C ALA A 114 11.26 -1.29 4.90
N GLY A 115 11.12 -1.20 6.22
CA GLY A 115 12.14 -0.60 7.07
C GLY A 115 12.46 -1.33 8.38
N VAL A 116 11.68 -2.33 8.75
CA VAL A 116 11.84 -3.02 10.04
C VAL A 116 11.75 -4.53 9.86
N GLY A 117 12.70 -5.26 10.40
CA GLY A 117 12.72 -6.72 10.39
C GLY A 117 13.78 -7.33 9.50
N ALA A 118 13.90 -8.67 9.58
CA ALA A 118 14.91 -9.44 8.87
C ALA A 118 14.67 -9.54 7.34
N MET A 119 13.41 -9.41 6.92
CA MET A 119 13.04 -9.44 5.51
C MET A 119 12.14 -8.25 5.18
N CYS A 120 12.69 -7.28 4.47
CA CYS A 120 11.94 -6.15 3.95
C CYS A 120 11.32 -6.50 2.60
N THR A 121 10.06 -6.17 2.44
CA THR A 121 9.28 -6.50 1.23
C THR A 121 8.51 -5.30 0.71
N TYR A 122 8.09 -5.40 -0.54
CA TYR A 122 7.18 -4.47 -1.19
C TYR A 122 6.23 -5.25 -2.10
N ALA A 123 5.14 -4.63 -2.50
CA ALA A 123 4.21 -5.20 -3.46
C ALA A 123 4.32 -4.48 -4.80
N CYS A 124 4.23 -5.25 -5.89
CA CYS A 124 4.02 -4.73 -7.24
C CYS A 124 2.64 -5.12 -7.73
N ILE A 125 1.87 -4.13 -8.15
CA ILE A 125 0.55 -4.33 -8.72
C ILE A 125 0.58 -3.88 -10.17
N GLU A 126 0.24 -4.77 -11.07
CA GLU A 126 0.13 -4.47 -12.50
C GLU A 126 -1.34 -4.41 -12.89
N THR A 127 -1.72 -3.30 -13.51
CA THR A 127 -3.07 -3.10 -14.04
C THR A 127 -3.02 -2.90 -15.55
N ARG A 128 -4.11 -3.25 -16.22
CA ARG A 128 -4.29 -3.03 -17.65
C ARG A 128 -5.77 -2.99 -17.99
N ASP A 129 -6.19 -1.91 -18.66
CA ASP A 129 -7.56 -1.75 -19.17
C ASP A 129 -8.64 -2.02 -18.12
N GLY A 130 -8.50 -1.46 -16.92
CA GLY A 130 -9.45 -1.60 -15.84
C GLY A 130 -9.38 -2.91 -15.06
N ALA A 131 -8.39 -3.74 -15.30
CA ALA A 131 -8.21 -5.03 -14.64
C ALA A 131 -6.85 -5.13 -13.93
N ILE A 132 -6.82 -5.83 -12.80
CA ILE A 132 -5.59 -6.19 -12.10
C ILE A 132 -5.03 -7.44 -12.77
N ARG A 133 -3.80 -7.34 -13.28
CA ARG A 133 -3.11 -8.45 -13.94
C ARG A 133 -2.29 -9.27 -12.97
N SER A 134 -1.66 -8.61 -12.01
CA SER A 134 -0.87 -9.27 -10.97
C SER A 134 -0.75 -8.40 -9.74
N ALA A 135 -0.55 -9.02 -8.60
CA ALA A 135 -0.24 -8.39 -7.33
C ALA A 135 0.78 -9.28 -6.61
N GLY A 136 2.05 -9.02 -6.81
CA GLY A 136 3.15 -9.84 -6.30
C GLY A 136 3.90 -9.19 -5.15
N ILE A 137 4.39 -10.01 -4.23
CA ILE A 137 5.25 -9.58 -3.13
C ILE A 137 6.70 -9.87 -3.51
N HIS A 138 7.57 -8.91 -3.30
CA HIS A 138 8.98 -9.00 -3.64
C HIS A 138 9.85 -8.58 -2.45
N ALA A 139 11.02 -9.20 -2.31
CA ALA A 139 12.02 -8.77 -1.35
C ALA A 139 12.66 -7.45 -1.81
N ILE A 140 12.92 -6.55 -0.86
CA ILE A 140 13.70 -5.34 -1.14
C ILE A 140 15.16 -5.76 -1.31
N PRO A 141 15.83 -5.37 -2.41
CA PRO A 141 17.22 -5.71 -2.62
C PRO A 141 18.11 -5.20 -1.49
N GLU A 142 18.93 -6.07 -0.95
CA GLU A 142 19.96 -5.68 0.01
C GLU A 142 21.03 -4.80 -0.65
N THR A 143 21.69 -4.04 0.17
CA THR A 143 22.76 -3.13 -0.29
C THR A 143 23.99 -3.88 -0.80
#